data_e72d632f728031e07480256963ba1cd1
#
_entry.id   e72d632f728031e07480256963ba1cd1
#
_cell.length_a   1.000
_cell.length_b   1.000
_cell.length_c   1.000
_cell.angle_alpha   90.00
_cell.angle_beta   90.00
_cell.angle_gamma   90.00
#
_symmetry.space_group_name_H-M   'P 1'
#
loop_
_entity.id
_entity.type
_entity.pdbx_description
1 polymer ?
#
loop_
_entity_poly.entity_id
_entity_poly.type
_entity_poly.pdbx_seq_one_letter_code
_entity_poly.pdbx_strand_id
1 'polypeptide(L)'
;MKFLFRECKRPLNAFSAANTYMDCLVQTKTYIQLLILILFCIATVYLSFPSFTLKYINNIDILLQYIIKALYFSFPITFVFLLIMWDQRYLFSKKISFHQLKISFFTAFIIYIIMLLFLSVLISFTTFNGTSNPIENEGMTNMFLKTPGIAIQLIGENIMFVSILFFWHKIIRSFIISPITSITTSLILSGSSFGLLHLSTYNYNWVQCLTIIGIPAIAQMIFFLVFKNIHMGYMLHFNYNLIIILFNYIVSN
;
A
#
# COMPACT_ATOMS: atom_id res chain seq x y z
N MET A 1 26.91 4.42 16.07
CA MET A 1 25.52 3.94 16.01
C MET A 1 24.71 4.14 17.32
N LYS A 2 25.27 4.07 18.50
CA LYS A 2 24.55 4.28 19.80
C LYS A 2 24.17 5.76 20.10
N PHE A 3 24.74 6.75 19.42
CA PHE A 3 24.52 8.18 19.71
C PHE A 3 23.24 8.76 19.11
N LEU A 4 22.71 8.20 18.01
CA LEU A 4 21.52 8.70 17.31
C LEU A 4 20.19 8.41 18.02
N PHE A 5 20.18 7.47 18.98
CA PHE A 5 18.96 7.06 19.69
C PHE A 5 18.63 7.87 20.97
N ARG A 6 19.52 8.77 21.41
CA ARG A 6 19.34 9.52 22.66
C ARG A 6 18.36 10.70 22.57
N GLU A 7 17.99 11.16 21.37
CA GLU A 7 17.14 12.34 21.21
C GLU A 7 15.67 12.08 20.86
N CYS A 8 15.22 10.84 20.77
CA CYS A 8 13.79 10.56 20.71
C CYS A 8 13.13 10.87 22.07
N LYS A 9 13.04 12.16 22.41
CA LYS A 9 12.21 12.64 23.52
C LYS A 9 10.82 12.06 23.37
N ARG A 10 10.20 11.63 24.49
CA ARG A 10 8.84 11.06 24.48
C ARG A 10 7.90 12.02 23.76
N PRO A 11 7.28 11.64 22.67
CA PRO A 11 6.42 12.53 21.91
C PRO A 11 5.18 12.86 22.72
N LEU A 12 4.77 14.13 22.69
CA LEU A 12 3.62 14.65 23.44
C LEU A 12 2.28 14.09 22.92
N ASN A 13 2.23 13.59 21.66
CA ASN A 13 1.03 13.01 21.07
C ASN A 13 1.39 11.99 19.98
N ALA A 14 0.38 11.23 19.50
CA ALA A 14 0.55 10.18 18.49
C ALA A 14 1.14 10.70 17.16
N PHE A 15 0.77 11.88 16.70
CA PHE A 15 1.28 12.48 15.47
C PHE A 15 2.75 12.89 15.59
N SER A 16 3.15 13.43 16.74
CA SER A 16 4.54 13.74 17.05
C SER A 16 5.38 12.46 17.09
N ALA A 17 4.81 11.37 17.64
CA ALA A 17 5.45 10.05 17.66
C ALA A 17 5.66 9.47 16.27
N ALA A 18 4.65 9.59 15.41
CA ALA A 18 4.71 9.14 14.01
C ALA A 18 5.74 9.97 13.21
N ASN A 19 5.74 11.29 13.37
CA ASN A 19 6.71 12.16 12.70
C ASN A 19 8.15 11.84 13.11
N THR A 20 8.42 11.73 14.42
CA THR A 20 9.76 11.37 14.92
C THR A 20 10.19 9.99 14.39
N TYR A 21 9.28 9.03 14.35
CA TYR A 21 9.56 7.71 13.79
C TYR A 21 9.91 7.78 12.30
N MET A 22 9.16 8.56 11.52
CA MET A 22 9.42 8.78 10.12
C MET A 22 10.75 9.52 9.89
N ASP A 23 11.04 10.55 10.68
CA ASP A 23 12.33 11.24 10.64
C ASP A 23 13.49 10.25 10.85
N CYS A 24 13.40 9.34 11.84
CA CYS A 24 14.41 8.30 12.05
C CYS A 24 14.57 7.37 10.85
N LEU A 25 13.49 7.02 10.15
CA LEU A 25 13.55 6.14 8.98
C LEU A 25 14.19 6.80 7.76
N VAL A 26 13.92 8.09 7.54
CA VAL A 26 14.38 8.77 6.31
C VAL A 26 15.65 9.62 6.49
N GLN A 27 16.09 9.85 7.73
CA GLN A 27 17.21 10.75 8.03
C GLN A 27 18.52 10.35 7.35
N THR A 28 18.84 9.05 7.36
CA THR A 28 20.08 8.53 6.77
C THR A 28 19.98 8.34 5.26
N LYS A 29 18.79 8.47 4.66
CA LYS A 29 18.57 8.26 3.25
C LYS A 29 18.70 9.56 2.47
N THR A 30 19.42 9.52 1.35
CA THR A 30 19.50 10.68 0.46
C THR A 30 18.22 10.83 -0.36
N TYR A 31 17.94 12.03 -0.85
CA TYR A 31 16.84 12.27 -1.79
C TYR A 31 16.98 11.41 -3.05
N ILE A 32 18.21 11.22 -3.53
CA ILE A 32 18.50 10.40 -4.72
C ILE A 32 18.11 8.94 -4.48
N GLN A 33 18.45 8.36 -3.32
CA GLN A 33 18.08 6.98 -2.99
C GLN A 33 16.57 6.78 -2.96
N LEU A 34 15.83 7.71 -2.33
CA LEU A 34 14.37 7.64 -2.28
C LEU A 34 13.75 7.90 -3.66
N LEU A 35 14.32 8.81 -4.45
CA LEU A 35 13.86 9.05 -5.82
C LEU A 35 14.08 7.82 -6.71
N ILE A 36 15.23 7.17 -6.63
CA ILE A 36 15.49 5.90 -7.35
C ILE A 36 14.46 4.86 -6.97
N LEU A 37 14.16 4.71 -5.68
CA LEU A 37 13.15 3.76 -5.21
C LEU A 37 11.77 4.05 -5.81
N ILE A 38 11.34 5.32 -5.83
CA ILE A 38 10.05 5.72 -6.42
C ILE A 38 10.02 5.50 -7.92
N LEU A 39 11.07 5.92 -8.64
CA LEU A 39 11.14 5.71 -10.10
C LEU A 39 11.11 4.22 -10.43
N PHE A 40 11.74 3.38 -9.62
CA PHE A 40 11.70 1.95 -9.78
C PHE A 40 10.30 1.38 -9.51
N CYS A 41 9.61 1.85 -8.46
CA CYS A 41 8.23 1.48 -8.19
C CYS A 41 7.30 1.87 -9.37
N ILE A 42 7.43 3.08 -9.90
CA ILE A 42 6.66 3.55 -11.05
C ILE A 42 6.96 2.67 -12.28
N ALA A 43 8.23 2.43 -12.55
CA ALA A 43 8.64 1.59 -13.68
C ALA A 43 8.02 0.20 -13.61
N THR A 44 7.99 -0.45 -12.45
CA THR A 44 7.41 -1.79 -12.29
C THR A 44 5.88 -1.82 -12.50
N VAL A 45 5.16 -0.74 -12.20
CA VAL A 45 3.72 -0.63 -12.48
C VAL A 45 3.44 -0.55 -13.97
N TYR A 46 4.26 0.19 -14.73
CA TYR A 46 4.03 0.42 -16.16
C TYR A 46 4.83 -0.52 -17.07
N LEU A 47 5.81 -1.26 -16.54
CA LEU A 47 6.50 -2.29 -17.32
C LEU A 47 5.58 -3.51 -17.48
N SER A 48 5.08 -3.66 -18.69
CA SER A 48 4.31 -4.85 -19.07
C SER A 48 5.15 -6.12 -18.93
N PHE A 49 4.48 -7.20 -18.57
CA PHE A 49 5.11 -8.51 -18.56
C PHE A 49 5.62 -8.85 -19.98
N PRO A 50 6.86 -9.33 -20.16
CA PRO A 50 7.43 -9.57 -21.47
C PRO A 50 6.54 -10.48 -22.32
N SER A 51 6.23 -10.08 -23.54
CA SER A 51 5.28 -10.80 -24.41
C SER A 51 5.70 -12.22 -24.74
N PHE A 52 7.01 -12.48 -24.84
CA PHE A 52 7.53 -13.82 -25.08
C PHE A 52 7.27 -14.78 -23.91
N THR A 53 7.26 -14.28 -22.67
CA THR A 53 6.99 -15.09 -21.48
C THR A 53 5.49 -15.33 -21.30
N LEU A 54 4.61 -14.42 -21.74
CA LEU A 54 3.16 -14.59 -21.69
C LEU A 54 2.71 -15.87 -22.42
N LYS A 55 3.32 -16.18 -23.59
CA LYS A 55 3.01 -17.38 -24.35
C LYS A 55 3.22 -18.66 -23.54
N TYR A 56 4.27 -18.72 -22.71
CA TYR A 56 4.57 -19.90 -21.88
C TYR A 56 3.69 -19.92 -20.64
N ILE A 57 3.47 -18.76 -20.01
CA ILE A 57 2.69 -18.65 -18.78
C ILE A 57 1.20 -18.96 -19.03
N ASN A 58 0.64 -18.57 -20.16
CA ASN A 58 -0.77 -18.84 -20.46
C ASN A 58 -1.08 -20.34 -20.67
N ASN A 59 -0.06 -21.18 -20.79
CA ASN A 59 -0.21 -22.63 -20.93
C ASN A 59 -0.08 -23.40 -19.62
N ILE A 60 0.20 -22.74 -18.50
CA ILE A 60 0.33 -23.37 -17.18
C ILE A 60 -0.94 -23.16 -16.37
N ASP A 61 -1.03 -23.86 -15.22
CA ASP A 61 -2.14 -23.73 -14.29
C ASP A 61 -2.40 -22.28 -13.88
N ILE A 62 -3.67 -21.89 -13.75
CA ILE A 62 -4.13 -20.53 -13.50
C ILE A 62 -3.56 -19.97 -12.18
N LEU A 63 -3.47 -20.79 -11.12
CA LEU A 63 -2.89 -20.39 -9.84
C LEU A 63 -1.41 -20.01 -10.02
N LEU A 64 -0.67 -20.84 -10.77
CA LEU A 64 0.75 -20.60 -11.00
C LEU A 64 0.99 -19.36 -11.89
N GLN A 65 0.10 -19.11 -12.86
CA GLN A 65 0.12 -17.87 -13.64
C GLN A 65 0.07 -16.63 -12.75
N TYR A 66 -0.88 -16.60 -11.80
CA TYR A 66 -1.04 -15.46 -10.89
C TYR A 66 0.14 -15.29 -9.95
N ILE A 67 0.68 -16.38 -9.42
CA ILE A 67 1.87 -16.37 -8.55
C ILE A 67 3.08 -15.80 -9.32
N ILE A 68 3.31 -16.24 -10.55
CA ILE A 68 4.45 -15.77 -11.37
C ILE A 68 4.29 -14.26 -11.69
N LYS A 69 3.10 -13.82 -12.10
CA LYS A 69 2.83 -12.40 -12.39
C LYS A 69 3.01 -11.54 -11.13
N ALA A 70 2.51 -12.02 -9.99
CA ALA A 70 2.66 -11.34 -8.70
C ALA A 70 4.13 -11.25 -8.23
N LEU A 71 4.91 -12.30 -8.41
CA LEU A 71 6.34 -12.30 -8.12
C LEU A 71 7.10 -11.35 -9.06
N TYR A 72 6.77 -11.33 -10.33
CA TYR A 72 7.37 -10.40 -11.30
C TYR A 72 7.19 -8.94 -10.88
N PHE A 73 6.03 -8.59 -10.35
CA PHE A 73 5.75 -7.27 -9.82
C PHE A 73 6.43 -7.03 -8.46
N SER A 74 6.24 -7.94 -7.49
CA SER A 74 6.59 -7.70 -6.08
C SER A 74 8.06 -7.89 -5.77
N PHE A 75 8.71 -8.86 -6.41
CA PHE A 75 10.11 -9.21 -6.11
C PHE A 75 11.08 -8.06 -6.41
N PRO A 76 11.06 -7.42 -7.58
CA PRO A 76 11.97 -6.31 -7.88
C PRO A 76 11.81 -5.13 -6.92
N ILE A 77 10.55 -4.74 -6.62
CA ILE A 77 10.26 -3.64 -5.68
C ILE A 77 10.81 -3.97 -4.29
N THR A 78 10.53 -5.19 -3.80
CA THR A 78 10.99 -5.66 -2.50
C THR A 78 12.51 -5.68 -2.43
N PHE A 79 13.16 -6.17 -3.47
CA PHE A 79 14.61 -6.26 -3.53
C PHE A 79 15.27 -4.89 -3.47
N VAL A 80 14.84 -3.92 -4.29
CA VAL A 80 15.39 -2.56 -4.28
C VAL A 80 15.10 -1.85 -2.96
N PHE A 81 13.89 -2.01 -2.40
CA PHE A 81 13.56 -1.47 -1.10
C PHE A 81 14.50 -2.01 -0.01
N LEU A 82 14.72 -3.31 0.02
CA LEU A 82 15.62 -3.94 0.99
C LEU A 82 17.07 -3.47 0.81
N LEU A 83 17.56 -3.32 -0.42
CA LEU A 83 18.90 -2.77 -0.65
C LEU A 83 19.06 -1.37 -0.06
N ILE A 84 18.05 -0.51 -0.22
CA ILE A 84 18.10 0.88 0.27
C ILE A 84 17.85 0.95 1.78
N MET A 85 16.93 0.15 2.33
CA MET A 85 16.46 0.25 3.71
C MET A 85 17.03 -0.82 4.65
N TRP A 86 17.99 -1.64 4.20
CA TRP A 86 18.50 -2.79 4.94
C TRP A 86 19.05 -2.46 6.32
N ASP A 87 19.76 -1.35 6.42
CA ASP A 87 20.34 -0.85 7.68
C ASP A 87 19.29 -0.47 8.73
N GLN A 88 18.05 -0.22 8.30
CA GLN A 88 16.94 0.21 9.16
C GLN A 88 15.84 -0.85 9.31
N ARG A 89 16.00 -2.04 8.72
CA ARG A 89 14.96 -3.09 8.71
C ARG A 89 14.40 -3.43 10.08
N TYR A 90 15.21 -3.36 11.13
CA TYR A 90 14.80 -3.65 12.49
C TYR A 90 13.83 -2.59 13.09
N LEU A 91 13.78 -1.39 12.49
CA LEU A 91 12.86 -0.35 12.92
C LEU A 91 11.44 -0.61 12.44
N PHE A 92 11.29 -1.15 11.23
CA PHE A 92 9.99 -1.30 10.59
C PHE A 92 9.53 -2.74 10.36
N SER A 93 10.37 -3.75 10.64
CA SER A 93 10.01 -5.17 10.48
C SER A 93 10.04 -5.87 11.83
N LYS A 94 8.86 -6.18 12.37
CA LYS A 94 8.67 -6.81 13.69
C LYS A 94 7.73 -8.00 13.55
N LYS A 95 7.83 -8.96 14.49
CA LYS A 95 6.88 -10.07 14.58
C LYS A 95 5.48 -9.53 14.89
N ILE A 96 4.47 -10.13 14.25
CA ILE A 96 3.06 -9.81 14.48
C ILE A 96 2.53 -10.76 15.55
N SER A 97 1.80 -10.22 16.54
CA SER A 97 1.05 -11.01 17.51
C SER A 97 -0.33 -11.37 16.98
N PHE A 98 -0.94 -12.44 17.52
CA PHE A 98 -2.31 -12.84 17.16
C PHE A 98 -3.33 -11.73 17.48
N HIS A 99 -3.11 -10.97 18.56
CA HIS A 99 -3.95 -9.82 18.89
C HIS A 99 -3.89 -8.72 17.81
N GLN A 100 -2.69 -8.41 17.31
CA GLN A 100 -2.51 -7.44 16.21
C GLN A 100 -3.18 -7.90 14.92
N LEU A 101 -3.16 -9.21 14.63
CA LEU A 101 -3.85 -9.77 13.48
C LEU A 101 -5.37 -9.56 13.58
N LYS A 102 -5.96 -9.81 14.76
CA LYS A 102 -7.38 -9.52 15.01
C LYS A 102 -7.70 -8.03 14.83
N ILE A 103 -6.90 -7.14 15.40
CA ILE A 103 -7.08 -5.67 15.24
C ILE A 103 -7.06 -5.31 13.75
N SER A 104 -6.11 -5.84 12.99
CA SER A 104 -6.03 -5.60 11.54
C SER A 104 -7.31 -6.01 10.81
N PHE A 105 -7.85 -7.20 11.11
CA PHE A 105 -9.07 -7.69 10.49
C PHE A 105 -10.29 -6.82 10.81
N PHE A 106 -10.51 -6.50 12.08
CA PHE A 106 -11.63 -5.63 12.48
C PHE A 106 -11.50 -4.21 11.92
N THR A 107 -10.28 -3.66 11.89
CA THR A 107 -10.05 -2.34 11.29
C THR A 107 -10.32 -2.37 9.79
N ALA A 108 -9.91 -3.41 9.08
CA ALA A 108 -10.20 -3.59 7.65
C ALA A 108 -11.70 -3.63 7.38
N PHE A 109 -12.45 -4.34 8.22
CA PHE A 109 -13.92 -4.42 8.13
C PHE A 109 -14.58 -3.05 8.35
N ILE A 110 -14.12 -2.28 9.36
CA ILE A 110 -14.63 -0.93 9.62
C ILE A 110 -14.34 -0.01 8.42
N ILE A 111 -13.11 -0.03 7.89
CA ILE A 111 -12.74 0.76 6.71
C ILE A 111 -13.60 0.37 5.52
N TYR A 112 -13.85 -0.91 5.30
CA TYR A 112 -14.72 -1.39 4.23
C TYR A 112 -16.14 -0.81 4.34
N ILE A 113 -16.76 -0.85 5.52
CA ILE A 113 -18.08 -0.25 5.74
C ILE A 113 -18.07 1.27 5.50
N ILE A 114 -17.06 1.97 6.01
CA ILE A 114 -16.91 3.41 5.77
C ILE A 114 -16.81 3.70 4.27
N MET A 115 -16.04 2.90 3.53
CA MET A 115 -15.88 3.09 2.08
C MET A 115 -17.16 2.78 1.31
N LEU A 116 -17.97 1.80 1.72
CA LEU A 116 -19.29 1.54 1.14
C LEU A 116 -20.25 2.72 1.35
N LEU A 117 -20.28 3.26 2.57
CA LEU A 117 -21.10 4.44 2.87
C LEU A 117 -20.62 5.66 2.07
N PHE A 118 -19.31 5.87 2.00
CA PHE A 118 -18.73 6.96 1.20
C PHE A 118 -19.08 6.81 -0.28
N LEU A 119 -18.96 5.60 -0.84
CA LEU A 119 -19.30 5.32 -2.23
C LEU A 119 -20.80 5.56 -2.50
N SER A 120 -21.69 5.15 -1.61
CA SER A 120 -23.14 5.40 -1.76
C SER A 120 -23.46 6.89 -1.78
N VAL A 121 -22.80 7.69 -0.93
CA VAL A 121 -22.90 9.15 -0.94
C VAL A 121 -22.35 9.72 -2.24
N LEU A 122 -21.19 9.30 -2.68
CA LEU A 122 -20.56 9.76 -3.92
C LEU A 122 -21.48 9.53 -5.14
N ILE A 123 -22.07 8.33 -5.26
CA ILE A 123 -23.02 8.00 -6.34
C ILE A 123 -24.28 8.86 -6.26
N SER A 124 -24.78 9.16 -5.06
CA SER A 124 -25.99 9.97 -4.88
C SER A 124 -25.81 11.43 -5.28
N PHE A 125 -24.60 11.97 -5.17
CA PHE A 125 -24.32 13.39 -5.46
C PHE A 125 -23.59 13.62 -6.79
N THR A 126 -23.15 12.59 -7.47
CA THR A 126 -22.39 12.70 -8.72
C THR A 126 -22.86 11.67 -9.74
N THR A 127 -22.58 11.93 -11.02
CA THR A 127 -22.74 10.93 -12.09
C THR A 127 -21.57 9.95 -12.09
N PHE A 128 -21.15 9.50 -10.91
CA PHE A 128 -19.99 8.61 -10.76
C PHE A 128 -20.28 7.24 -11.36
N ASN A 129 -19.55 6.90 -12.41
CA ASN A 129 -19.52 5.58 -13.01
C ASN A 129 -18.20 4.90 -12.63
N GLY A 130 -18.25 4.01 -11.63
CA GLY A 130 -17.09 3.22 -11.24
C GLY A 130 -16.74 2.19 -12.31
N THR A 131 -15.45 2.01 -12.56
CA THR A 131 -14.95 0.90 -13.36
C THR A 131 -14.69 -0.28 -12.42
N SER A 132 -15.23 -1.46 -12.74
CA SER A 132 -14.96 -2.67 -11.95
C SER A 132 -13.47 -3.00 -11.95
N ASN A 133 -12.98 -3.55 -10.86
CA ASN A 133 -11.62 -4.08 -10.81
C ASN A 133 -11.51 -5.24 -11.83
N PRO A 134 -10.47 -5.28 -12.68
CA PRO A 134 -10.26 -6.39 -13.62
C PRO A 134 -10.29 -7.79 -12.97
N ILE A 135 -9.94 -7.88 -11.68
CA ILE A 135 -10.00 -9.13 -10.92
C ILE A 135 -11.46 -9.56 -10.66
N GLU A 136 -12.40 -8.62 -10.53
CA GLU A 136 -13.81 -8.90 -10.22
C GLU A 136 -14.60 -9.44 -11.41
N ASN A 137 -14.15 -9.17 -12.63
CA ASN A 137 -14.82 -9.59 -13.87
C ASN A 137 -14.63 -11.08 -14.20
N GLU A 138 -13.81 -11.80 -13.44
CA GLU A 138 -13.55 -13.21 -13.66
C GLU A 138 -14.35 -14.06 -12.66
N GLY A 139 -15.00 -15.14 -13.17
CA GLY A 139 -15.85 -16.01 -12.38
C GLY A 139 -15.20 -16.48 -11.06
N MET A 140 -16.03 -16.70 -10.07
CA MET A 140 -15.69 -16.84 -8.65
C MET A 140 -14.71 -17.95 -8.27
N THR A 141 -14.79 -19.13 -8.91
CA THR A 141 -13.85 -20.22 -8.66
C THR A 141 -12.41 -19.76 -8.91
N ASN A 142 -12.23 -18.92 -9.93
CA ASN A 142 -10.94 -18.32 -10.26
C ASN A 142 -10.48 -17.31 -9.21
N MET A 143 -11.39 -16.63 -8.53
CA MET A 143 -11.07 -15.58 -7.55
C MET A 143 -10.36 -16.14 -6.30
N PHE A 144 -10.82 -17.29 -5.77
CA PHE A 144 -10.13 -17.97 -4.67
C PHE A 144 -8.79 -18.55 -5.09
N LEU A 145 -8.69 -19.10 -6.31
CA LEU A 145 -7.42 -19.59 -6.85
C LEU A 145 -6.39 -18.47 -7.04
N LYS A 146 -6.83 -17.23 -7.22
CA LYS A 146 -5.95 -16.05 -7.34
C LYS A 146 -5.47 -15.50 -6.00
N THR A 147 -6.13 -15.80 -4.90
CA THR A 147 -5.81 -15.24 -3.57
C THR A 147 -4.33 -15.34 -3.19
N PRO A 148 -3.61 -16.44 -3.42
CA PRO A 148 -2.17 -16.51 -3.16
C PRO A 148 -1.36 -15.53 -4.01
N GLY A 149 -1.70 -15.36 -5.30
CA GLY A 149 -1.08 -14.36 -6.16
C GLY A 149 -1.36 -12.93 -5.67
N ILE A 150 -2.62 -12.64 -5.30
CA ILE A 150 -3.00 -11.34 -4.70
C ILE A 150 -2.18 -11.09 -3.43
N ALA A 151 -2.06 -12.06 -2.54
CA ALA A 151 -1.27 -11.92 -1.31
C ALA A 151 0.20 -11.53 -1.60
N ILE A 152 0.80 -12.15 -2.62
CA ILE A 152 2.17 -11.83 -3.06
C ILE A 152 2.24 -10.44 -3.70
N GLN A 153 1.29 -10.08 -4.57
CA GLN A 153 1.23 -8.78 -5.22
C GLN A 153 1.12 -7.66 -4.17
N LEU A 154 0.28 -7.83 -3.17
CA LEU A 154 0.09 -6.86 -2.10
C LEU A 154 1.35 -6.61 -1.26
N ILE A 155 2.34 -7.51 -1.24
CA ILE A 155 3.66 -7.23 -0.64
C ILE A 155 4.33 -6.10 -1.42
N GLY A 156 4.38 -6.20 -2.75
CA GLY A 156 4.94 -5.16 -3.60
C GLY A 156 4.21 -3.82 -3.47
N GLU A 157 2.88 -3.85 -3.50
CA GLU A 157 2.06 -2.64 -3.33
C GLU A 157 2.25 -1.99 -1.96
N ASN A 158 2.31 -2.80 -0.89
CA ASN A 158 2.57 -2.29 0.46
C ASN A 158 3.95 -1.62 0.58
N ILE A 159 4.96 -2.20 -0.02
CA ILE A 159 6.31 -1.61 -0.06
C ILE A 159 6.31 -0.34 -0.91
N MET A 160 5.60 -0.34 -2.03
CA MET A 160 5.48 0.81 -2.91
C MET A 160 4.86 2.01 -2.18
N PHE A 161 3.72 1.86 -1.50
CA PHE A 161 3.11 3.01 -0.82
C PHE A 161 3.91 3.47 0.40
N VAL A 162 4.60 2.57 1.13
CA VAL A 162 5.54 2.98 2.20
C VAL A 162 6.73 3.75 1.62
N SER A 163 7.23 3.36 0.46
CA SER A 163 8.30 4.07 -0.25
C SER A 163 7.87 5.48 -0.68
N ILE A 164 6.65 5.62 -1.19
CA ILE A 164 6.04 6.90 -1.53
C ILE A 164 5.90 7.78 -0.28
N LEU A 165 5.49 7.19 0.85
CA LEU A 165 5.39 7.90 2.11
C LEU A 165 6.77 8.42 2.59
N PHE A 166 7.82 7.60 2.50
CA PHE A 166 9.18 8.02 2.86
C PHE A 166 9.67 9.17 1.99
N PHE A 167 9.42 9.11 0.69
CA PHE A 167 9.79 10.15 -0.24
C PHE A 167 9.08 11.48 0.06
N TRP A 168 7.75 11.47 0.14
CA TRP A 168 6.99 12.69 0.44
C TRP A 168 7.33 13.23 1.83
N HIS A 169 7.47 12.38 2.83
CA HIS A 169 7.84 12.83 4.17
C HIS A 169 9.21 13.52 4.17
N LYS A 170 10.18 12.98 3.47
CA LYS A 170 11.52 13.60 3.32
C LYS A 170 11.44 15.00 2.69
N ILE A 171 10.63 15.16 1.64
CA ILE A 171 10.43 16.44 0.96
C ILE A 171 9.69 17.41 1.88
N ILE A 172 8.52 17.01 2.38
CA ILE A 172 7.66 17.90 3.17
C ILE A 172 8.37 18.36 4.45
N ARG A 173 9.14 17.47 5.08
CA ARG A 173 9.87 17.78 6.31
C ARG A 173 10.94 18.83 6.11
N SER A 174 11.46 19.02 4.90
CA SER A 174 12.42 20.10 4.60
C SER A 174 11.76 21.49 4.53
N PHE A 175 10.46 21.58 4.34
CA PHE A 175 9.72 22.85 4.24
C PHE A 175 8.81 23.11 5.45
N ILE A 176 8.28 22.04 6.08
CA ILE A 176 7.29 22.14 7.16
C ILE A 176 7.89 21.68 8.48
N ILE A 177 8.01 22.60 9.44
CA ILE A 177 8.56 22.35 10.77
C ILE A 177 7.55 21.63 11.67
N SER A 178 6.24 21.99 11.55
CA SER A 178 5.17 21.40 12.37
C SER A 178 5.07 19.87 12.16
N PRO A 179 5.24 19.04 13.20
CA PRO A 179 5.16 17.59 13.08
C PRO A 179 3.81 17.09 12.57
N ILE A 180 2.70 17.70 13.05
CA ILE A 180 1.34 17.30 12.68
C ILE A 180 1.10 17.62 11.20
N THR A 181 1.39 18.84 10.78
CA THR A 181 1.21 19.26 9.39
C THR A 181 2.09 18.46 8.45
N SER A 182 3.35 18.23 8.81
CA SER A 182 4.29 17.45 8.00
C SER A 182 3.80 16.04 7.74
N ILE A 183 3.44 15.29 8.80
CA ILE A 183 3.00 13.90 8.64
C ILE A 183 1.64 13.81 7.92
N THR A 184 0.70 14.71 8.21
CA THR A 184 -0.62 14.73 7.56
C THR A 184 -0.49 15.02 6.07
N THR A 185 0.29 16.05 5.69
CA THR A 185 0.53 16.37 4.28
C THR A 185 1.23 15.21 3.56
N SER A 186 2.21 14.58 4.21
CA SER A 186 2.90 13.41 3.65
C SER A 186 1.95 12.24 3.39
N LEU A 187 1.04 11.95 4.32
CA LEU A 187 0.03 10.91 4.19
C LEU A 187 -0.94 11.19 3.03
N ILE A 188 -1.45 12.42 2.93
CA ILE A 188 -2.37 12.82 1.85
C ILE A 188 -1.69 12.70 0.49
N LEU A 189 -0.49 13.28 0.33
CA LEU A 189 0.25 13.20 -0.92
C LEU A 189 0.61 11.76 -1.29
N SER A 190 0.94 10.94 -0.30
CA SER A 190 1.29 9.53 -0.54
C SER A 190 0.07 8.71 -0.97
N GLY A 191 -1.07 8.86 -0.30
CA GLY A 191 -2.30 8.18 -0.68
C GLY A 191 -2.79 8.62 -2.07
N SER A 192 -2.73 9.92 -2.36
CA SER A 192 -3.07 10.45 -3.69
C SER A 192 -2.12 9.90 -4.77
N SER A 193 -0.81 9.92 -4.53
CA SER A 193 0.17 9.38 -5.48
C SER A 193 -0.05 7.88 -5.73
N PHE A 194 -0.27 7.11 -4.67
CA PHE A 194 -0.56 5.68 -4.78
C PHE A 194 -1.85 5.41 -5.55
N GLY A 195 -2.92 6.15 -5.25
CA GLY A 195 -4.17 6.08 -5.99
C GLY A 195 -3.97 6.37 -7.49
N LEU A 196 -3.26 7.44 -7.83
CA LEU A 196 -2.99 7.82 -9.23
C LEU A 196 -2.14 6.81 -10.00
N LEU A 197 -1.32 6.00 -9.36
CA LEU A 197 -0.61 4.89 -10.02
C LEU A 197 -1.56 3.83 -10.58
N HIS A 198 -2.81 3.80 -10.14
CA HIS A 198 -3.85 2.87 -10.63
C HIS A 198 -4.69 3.43 -11.78
N LEU A 199 -4.36 4.61 -12.33
CA LEU A 199 -5.13 5.23 -13.41
C LEU A 199 -5.33 4.32 -14.62
N SER A 200 -4.28 3.62 -15.06
CA SER A 200 -4.36 2.69 -16.18
C SER A 200 -5.28 1.49 -15.89
N THR A 201 -5.36 1.05 -14.64
CA THR A 201 -6.21 -0.06 -14.20
C THR A 201 -7.70 0.29 -14.22
N TYR A 202 -8.03 1.57 -13.95
CA TYR A 202 -9.41 2.05 -13.82
C TYR A 202 -9.81 3.02 -14.94
N ASN A 203 -9.34 2.78 -16.17
CA ASN A 203 -9.68 3.55 -17.36
C ASN A 203 -9.55 5.07 -17.17
N TYR A 204 -8.48 5.50 -16.47
CA TYR A 204 -8.18 6.89 -16.15
C TYR A 204 -9.25 7.60 -15.32
N ASN A 205 -10.09 6.85 -14.58
CA ASN A 205 -11.03 7.41 -13.63
C ASN A 205 -10.29 7.92 -12.38
N TRP A 206 -9.80 9.16 -12.44
CA TRP A 206 -8.99 9.77 -11.38
C TRP A 206 -9.78 9.94 -10.07
N VAL A 207 -11.11 10.16 -10.14
CA VAL A 207 -11.97 10.25 -8.95
C VAL A 207 -11.95 8.92 -8.20
N GLN A 208 -12.15 7.82 -8.92
CA GLN A 208 -12.09 6.46 -8.34
C GLN A 208 -10.71 6.17 -7.75
N CYS A 209 -9.64 6.49 -8.48
CA CYS A 209 -8.27 6.26 -8.02
C CYS A 209 -7.95 7.04 -6.75
N LEU A 210 -8.34 8.31 -6.66
CA LEU A 210 -8.08 9.12 -5.48
C LEU A 210 -8.94 8.72 -4.28
N THR A 211 -10.21 8.39 -4.50
CA THR A 211 -11.16 8.14 -3.42
C THR A 211 -11.18 6.67 -3.00
N ILE A 212 -11.38 5.75 -3.94
CA ILE A 212 -11.58 4.33 -3.63
C ILE A 212 -10.25 3.61 -3.36
N ILE A 213 -9.15 4.08 -3.96
CA ILE A 213 -7.81 3.50 -3.75
C ILE A 213 -6.98 4.35 -2.78
N GLY A 214 -6.92 5.66 -3.00
CA GLY A 214 -6.06 6.56 -2.24
C GLY A 214 -6.46 6.69 -0.77
N ILE A 215 -7.76 6.80 -0.45
CA ILE A 215 -8.21 6.92 0.95
C ILE A 215 -7.91 5.65 1.77
N PRO A 216 -8.24 4.43 1.34
CA PRO A 216 -7.82 3.21 2.05
C PRO A 216 -6.30 3.08 2.18
N ALA A 217 -5.53 3.50 1.17
CA ALA A 217 -4.07 3.52 1.27
C ALA A 217 -3.56 4.44 2.39
N ILE A 218 -4.18 5.61 2.61
CA ILE A 218 -3.85 6.48 3.76
C ILE A 218 -4.10 5.74 5.07
N ALA A 219 -5.23 5.04 5.21
CA ALA A 219 -5.53 4.26 6.42
C ALA A 219 -4.48 3.16 6.67
N GLN A 220 -4.01 2.50 5.62
CA GLN A 220 -2.94 1.49 5.71
C GLN A 220 -1.60 2.10 6.16
N MET A 221 -1.26 3.28 5.64
CA MET A 221 -0.05 4.01 6.06
C MET A 221 -0.14 4.46 7.52
N ILE A 222 -1.31 4.94 7.97
CA ILE A 222 -1.55 5.26 9.38
C ILE A 222 -1.36 4.01 10.25
N PHE A 223 -1.86 2.86 9.82
CA PHE A 223 -1.73 1.61 10.53
C PHE A 223 -0.26 1.17 10.64
N PHE A 224 0.51 1.29 9.56
CA PHE A 224 1.97 1.11 9.57
C PHE A 224 2.63 2.02 10.62
N LEU A 225 2.30 3.30 10.64
CA LEU A 225 2.90 4.29 11.55
C LEU A 225 2.55 4.04 13.01
N VAL A 226 1.29 3.68 13.32
CA VAL A 226 0.82 3.38 14.67
C VAL A 226 1.54 2.17 15.27
N PHE A 227 1.66 1.10 14.49
CA PHE A 227 2.32 -0.13 14.93
C PHE A 227 3.84 -0.12 14.73
N LYS A 228 4.37 0.86 13.96
CA LYS A 228 5.78 0.92 13.56
C LYS A 228 6.26 -0.40 12.98
N ASN A 229 5.41 -0.98 12.11
CA ASN A 229 5.62 -2.31 11.56
C ASN A 229 4.99 -2.42 10.16
N ILE A 230 5.83 -2.60 9.14
CA ILE A 230 5.39 -2.69 7.74
C ILE A 230 4.42 -3.85 7.51
N HIS A 231 4.61 -4.95 8.26
CA HIS A 231 3.73 -6.09 8.16
C HIS A 231 2.29 -5.79 8.62
N MET A 232 2.11 -4.81 9.51
CA MET A 232 0.76 -4.40 9.95
C MET A 232 0.02 -3.63 8.85
N GLY A 233 0.71 -2.75 8.11
CA GLY A 233 0.15 -2.12 6.90
C GLY A 233 -0.26 -3.17 5.86
N TYR A 234 0.62 -4.15 5.62
CA TYR A 234 0.33 -5.28 4.72
C TYR A 234 -0.88 -6.09 5.19
N MET A 235 -0.98 -6.46 6.47
CA MET A 235 -2.11 -7.23 6.99
C MET A 235 -3.42 -6.46 6.86
N LEU A 236 -3.42 -5.16 7.10
CA LEU A 236 -4.61 -4.35 6.89
C LEU A 236 -5.03 -4.34 5.41
N HIS A 237 -4.07 -4.17 4.50
CA HIS A 237 -4.31 -4.20 3.07
C HIS A 237 -4.85 -5.56 2.60
N PHE A 238 -4.21 -6.65 3.02
CA PHE A 238 -4.64 -8.01 2.69
C PHE A 238 -6.04 -8.31 3.20
N ASN A 239 -6.33 -8.01 4.48
CA ASN A 239 -7.64 -8.23 5.07
C ASN A 239 -8.73 -7.39 4.38
N TYR A 240 -8.42 -6.14 4.00
CA TYR A 240 -9.35 -5.28 3.27
C TYR A 240 -9.71 -5.87 1.90
N ASN A 241 -8.72 -6.32 1.13
CA ASN A 241 -8.97 -6.99 -0.15
C ASN A 241 -9.72 -8.32 0.03
N LEU A 242 -9.37 -9.11 1.05
CA LEU A 242 -10.06 -10.35 1.35
C LEU A 242 -11.54 -10.13 1.67
N ILE A 243 -11.87 -9.08 2.42
CA ILE A 243 -13.26 -8.72 2.73
C ILE A 243 -14.01 -8.34 1.46
N ILE A 244 -13.42 -7.56 0.55
CA ILE A 244 -14.02 -7.23 -0.76
C ILE A 244 -14.31 -8.51 -1.55
N ILE A 245 -13.35 -9.44 -1.62
CA ILE A 245 -13.48 -10.71 -2.32
C ILE A 245 -14.63 -11.53 -1.75
N LEU A 246 -14.69 -11.67 -0.42
CA LEU A 246 -15.72 -12.43 0.26
C LEU A 246 -17.11 -11.79 0.10
N PHE A 247 -17.19 -10.47 0.17
CA PHE A 247 -18.47 -9.77 0.00
C PHE A 247 -19.01 -9.90 -1.41
N ASN A 248 -18.15 -9.70 -2.43
CA ASN A 248 -18.54 -9.91 -3.82
C ASN A 248 -19.01 -11.35 -4.06
N TYR A 249 -18.39 -12.32 -3.39
CA TYR A 249 -18.82 -13.71 -3.42
C TYR A 249 -20.25 -13.89 -2.88
N ILE A 250 -20.55 -13.32 -1.75
CA ILE A 250 -21.87 -13.46 -1.10
C ILE A 250 -22.98 -12.79 -1.92
N VAL A 251 -22.70 -11.63 -2.52
CA VAL A 251 -23.69 -10.84 -3.27
C VAL A 251 -23.99 -11.42 -4.65
N SER A 252 -23.05 -12.17 -5.24
CA SER A 252 -23.22 -12.74 -6.59
C SER A 252 -23.85 -14.14 -6.59
N ASN A 253 -24.06 -14.79 -5.41
CA ASN A 253 -24.78 -16.05 -5.21
C ASN A 253 -26.10 -15.84 -4.50
#